data_d5861d7addc8801f9e8eed837e1cfe4f
#
_entry.id   d5861d7addc8801f9e8eed837e1cfe4f
#
_cell.length_a   1.000
_cell.length_b   1.000
_cell.length_c   1.000
_cell.angle_alpha   90.00
_cell.angle_beta   90.00
_cell.angle_gamma   90.00
#
_symmetry.space_group_name_H-M   'P 1'
#
loop_
_entity.id
_entity.type
_entity.pdbx_description
1 polymer ?
#
loop_
_entity_poly.entity_id
_entity_poly.type
_entity_poly.pdbx_seq_one_letter_code
_entity_poly.pdbx_strand_id
1 'polypeptide(L)'
;QVPPIIDQDHFTSRYEMFPMGHNRIVQMGRPSLRDRLPEGHVEKAVRRLHEDTLKSNQIFNTYDMILSPVIQTAAPKTGLMAPDIPYDQLLERSVNFITFTPLANVTGDPAMSLPLGWSSNGLPIGSHFHSSIGTEQELLELALQLEEASPWKDRWPS
;
A
#
# COMPACT_ATOMS: atom_id res chain seq x y z
N GLN A 1 -19.66 7.75 -0.20
CA GLN A 1 -18.85 6.84 0.63
C GLN A 1 -18.49 5.66 -0.26
N VAL A 2 -17.25 5.64 -0.74
CA VAL A 2 -16.73 4.49 -1.51
C VAL A 2 -16.59 3.33 -0.51
N PRO A 3 -17.19 2.17 -0.73
CA PRO A 3 -17.00 1.03 0.15
C PRO A 3 -15.52 0.61 0.14
N PRO A 4 -15.00 0.04 1.22
CA PRO A 4 -13.63 -0.46 1.25
C PRO A 4 -13.46 -1.50 0.13
N ILE A 5 -12.55 -1.21 -0.79
CA ILE A 5 -12.29 -2.03 -1.98
C ILE A 5 -11.56 -3.32 -1.62
N ILE A 6 -10.96 -3.39 -0.44
CA ILE A 6 -10.17 -4.52 0.03
C ILE A 6 -10.78 -5.09 1.30
N ASP A 7 -11.28 -6.31 1.20
CA ASP A 7 -11.66 -7.14 2.33
C ASP A 7 -10.38 -7.59 3.06
N GLN A 8 -10.36 -7.49 4.39
CA GLN A 8 -9.21 -7.87 5.21
C GLN A 8 -8.73 -9.30 4.96
N ASP A 9 -9.65 -10.23 4.65
CA ASP A 9 -9.31 -11.62 4.36
C ASP A 9 -8.53 -11.79 3.04
N HIS A 10 -8.69 -10.87 2.08
CA HIS A 10 -7.94 -10.87 0.83
C HIS A 10 -6.53 -10.31 0.98
N PHE A 11 -6.36 -9.35 1.87
CA PHE A 11 -5.08 -8.72 2.14
C PHE A 11 -4.10 -9.71 2.79
N THR A 12 -4.58 -10.51 3.72
CA THR A 12 -3.75 -11.50 4.42
C THR A 12 -3.25 -12.63 3.52
N SER A 13 -4.06 -13.06 2.53
CA SER A 13 -3.65 -14.11 1.57
C SER A 13 -2.55 -13.67 0.61
N ARG A 14 -2.40 -12.37 0.38
CA ARG A 14 -1.44 -11.81 -0.57
C ARG A 14 -0.06 -11.53 0.02
N TYR A 15 0.05 -11.26 1.32
CA TYR A 15 1.36 -11.10 1.97
C TYR A 15 2.22 -12.36 1.86
N GLU A 16 1.63 -13.52 1.61
CA GLU A 16 2.34 -14.77 1.36
C GLU A 16 2.97 -14.85 -0.05
N MET A 17 2.57 -14.00 -0.99
CA MET A 17 3.07 -14.04 -2.38
C MET A 17 4.28 -13.14 -2.65
N PHE A 18 4.72 -12.30 -1.72
CA PHE A 18 5.88 -11.43 -1.93
C PHE A 18 7.18 -12.05 -1.36
N PRO A 19 8.19 -12.34 -2.21
CA PRO A 19 9.40 -13.05 -1.76
C PRO A 19 10.32 -12.25 -0.82
N MET A 20 10.17 -10.94 -0.73
CA MET A 20 11.15 -10.08 -0.04
C MET A 20 10.97 -9.93 1.47
N GLY A 21 9.84 -10.34 2.03
CA GLY A 21 9.61 -10.35 3.49
C GLY A 21 9.44 -11.75 4.08
N HIS A 22 9.35 -12.75 3.24
CA HIS A 22 8.87 -14.10 3.56
C HIS A 22 9.72 -14.85 4.59
N ASN A 23 11.03 -14.77 4.47
CA ASN A 23 11.87 -15.69 5.23
C ASN A 23 11.90 -15.44 6.74
N ARG A 24 11.57 -14.24 7.23
CA ARG A 24 11.57 -13.99 8.68
C ARG A 24 10.21 -14.19 9.34
N ILE A 25 9.12 -13.83 8.68
CA ILE A 25 7.77 -14.00 9.22
C ILE A 25 7.34 -15.46 9.19
N VAL A 26 7.72 -16.19 8.14
CA VAL A 26 7.43 -17.65 8.00
C VAL A 26 8.34 -18.50 8.88
N GLN A 27 9.56 -18.07 9.18
CA GLN A 27 10.47 -18.79 10.12
C GLN A 27 10.01 -18.79 11.58
N MET A 28 8.94 -18.09 11.92
CA MET A 28 8.34 -18.16 13.26
C MET A 28 7.50 -19.42 13.54
N GLY A 29 7.63 -20.45 12.68
CA GLY A 29 7.16 -21.82 12.99
C GLY A 29 5.66 -22.05 12.92
N ARG A 30 4.88 -21.15 12.30
CA ARG A 30 3.46 -21.39 12.02
C ARG A 30 3.28 -22.02 10.63
N PRO A 31 2.36 -23.00 10.45
CA PRO A 31 1.92 -23.42 9.11
C PRO A 31 1.49 -22.19 8.32
N SER A 32 1.84 -22.12 7.02
CA SER A 32 1.42 -21.01 6.19
C SER A 32 -0.11 -20.87 6.23
N LEU A 33 -0.63 -19.66 6.14
CA LEU A 33 -2.08 -19.44 6.01
C LEU A 33 -2.65 -20.28 4.85
N ARG A 34 -1.86 -20.44 3.78
CA ARG A 34 -2.21 -21.27 2.63
C ARG A 34 -2.54 -22.72 3.01
N ASP A 35 -1.77 -23.32 3.92
CA ASP A 35 -1.98 -24.72 4.34
C ASP A 35 -3.25 -24.92 5.19
N ARG A 36 -3.86 -23.82 5.64
CA ARG A 36 -5.09 -23.79 6.43
C ARG A 36 -6.33 -23.45 5.60
N LEU A 37 -6.13 -22.98 4.37
CA LEU A 37 -7.26 -22.61 3.51
C LEU A 37 -7.84 -23.84 2.83
N PRO A 38 -9.18 -23.95 2.73
CA PRO A 38 -9.81 -25.00 1.94
C PRO A 38 -9.37 -24.97 0.47
N GLU A 39 -9.43 -26.15 -0.18
CA GLU A 39 -9.10 -26.28 -1.60
C GLU A 39 -9.92 -25.29 -2.45
N GLY A 40 -9.28 -24.66 -3.45
CA GLY A 40 -9.90 -23.67 -4.34
C GLY A 40 -10.04 -22.26 -3.77
N HIS A 41 -9.63 -22.00 -2.52
CA HIS A 41 -9.72 -20.67 -1.90
C HIS A 41 -8.79 -19.66 -2.57
N VAL A 42 -7.59 -20.08 -2.93
CA VAL A 42 -6.59 -19.21 -3.59
C VAL A 42 -7.09 -18.78 -4.98
N GLU A 43 -7.59 -19.71 -5.78
CA GLU A 43 -8.13 -19.44 -7.12
C GLU A 43 -9.34 -18.51 -7.05
N LYS A 44 -10.19 -18.69 -6.05
CA LYS A 44 -11.35 -17.85 -5.80
C LYS A 44 -10.93 -16.43 -5.40
N ALA A 45 -9.91 -16.31 -4.54
CA ALA A 45 -9.36 -15.03 -4.13
C ALA A 45 -8.72 -14.28 -5.31
N VAL A 46 -7.93 -14.97 -6.14
CA VAL A 46 -7.30 -14.38 -7.34
C VAL A 46 -8.35 -13.88 -8.32
N ARG A 47 -9.40 -14.67 -8.58
CA ARG A 47 -10.49 -14.26 -9.47
C ARG A 47 -11.18 -13.00 -8.95
N ARG A 48 -11.52 -12.96 -7.67
CA ARG A 48 -12.15 -11.79 -7.04
C ARG A 48 -11.26 -10.55 -7.11
N LEU A 49 -9.95 -10.74 -6.93
CA LEU A 49 -8.96 -9.68 -7.06
C LEU A 49 -8.96 -9.07 -8.48
N HIS A 50 -9.04 -9.90 -9.52
CA HIS A 50 -9.15 -9.44 -10.90
C HIS A 50 -10.46 -8.69 -11.16
N GLU A 51 -11.59 -9.19 -10.64
CA GLU A 51 -12.89 -8.51 -10.76
C GLU A 51 -12.87 -7.14 -10.06
N ASP A 52 -12.28 -7.05 -8.88
CA ASP A 52 -12.18 -5.82 -8.11
C ASP A 52 -11.19 -4.82 -8.75
N THR A 53 -10.10 -5.31 -9.36
CA THR A 53 -9.19 -4.49 -10.20
C THR A 53 -9.93 -3.84 -11.35
N LEU A 54 -10.71 -4.61 -12.11
CA LEU A 54 -11.48 -4.06 -13.23
C LEU A 54 -12.50 -3.00 -12.78
N LYS A 55 -13.13 -3.18 -11.62
CA LYS A 55 -14.05 -2.19 -11.06
C LYS A 55 -13.31 -0.94 -10.58
N SER A 56 -12.17 -1.12 -9.90
CA SER A 56 -11.37 -0.02 -9.40
C SER A 56 -10.89 0.88 -10.54
N ASN A 57 -10.42 0.28 -11.63
CA ASN A 57 -9.88 1.03 -12.76
C ASN A 57 -10.94 1.85 -13.52
N GLN A 58 -12.22 1.59 -13.31
CA GLN A 58 -13.29 2.43 -13.87
C GLN A 58 -13.25 3.89 -13.39
N ILE A 59 -12.63 4.17 -12.25
CA ILE A 59 -12.46 5.54 -11.74
C ILE A 59 -11.66 6.41 -12.71
N PHE A 60 -10.71 5.82 -13.42
CA PHE A 60 -9.87 6.51 -14.40
C PHE A 60 -10.60 6.86 -15.71
N ASN A 61 -11.85 6.45 -15.89
CA ASN A 61 -12.72 6.98 -16.94
C ASN A 61 -13.19 8.41 -16.65
N THR A 62 -13.04 8.87 -15.41
CA THR A 62 -13.55 10.20 -14.96
C THR A 62 -12.42 11.06 -14.37
N TYR A 63 -11.42 10.44 -13.77
CA TYR A 63 -10.31 11.13 -13.10
C TYR A 63 -8.98 10.62 -13.66
N ASP A 64 -8.03 11.50 -13.82
CA ASP A 64 -6.70 11.16 -14.34
C ASP A 64 -5.85 10.47 -13.27
N MET A 65 -6.02 10.86 -12.00
CA MET A 65 -5.23 10.35 -10.89
C MET A 65 -6.03 10.26 -9.60
N ILE A 66 -5.58 9.38 -8.69
CA ILE A 66 -6.08 9.28 -7.33
C ILE A 66 -4.99 9.75 -6.37
N LEU A 67 -5.37 10.66 -5.47
CA LEU A 67 -4.52 11.12 -4.37
C LEU A 67 -4.99 10.49 -3.06
N SER A 68 -4.06 9.92 -2.31
CA SER A 68 -4.28 9.40 -0.97
C SER A 68 -3.06 9.65 -0.07
N PRO A 69 -3.18 9.51 1.26
CA PRO A 69 -2.00 9.37 2.10
C PRO A 69 -1.21 8.09 1.73
N VAL A 70 0.09 8.07 2.02
CA VAL A 70 0.89 6.84 1.89
C VAL A 70 0.52 5.86 3.02
N ILE A 71 0.38 6.38 4.24
CA ILE A 71 0.09 5.62 5.45
C ILE A 71 -0.93 6.40 6.30
N GLN A 72 -1.62 5.70 7.21
CA GLN A 72 -2.68 6.32 8.03
C GLN A 72 -2.19 7.32 9.06
N THR A 73 -0.95 7.18 9.51
CA THR A 73 -0.38 7.98 10.60
C THR A 73 0.95 8.57 10.17
N ALA A 74 1.51 9.46 10.98
CA ALA A 74 2.92 9.83 10.84
C ALA A 74 3.82 8.59 10.98
N ALA A 75 5.07 8.69 10.52
CA ALA A 75 6.03 7.60 10.62
C ALA A 75 6.08 7.02 12.05
N PRO A 76 5.97 5.70 12.24
CA PRO A 76 5.95 5.09 13.55
C PRO A 76 7.31 5.17 14.21
N LYS A 77 7.33 5.14 15.54
CA LYS A 77 8.60 5.04 16.29
C LYS A 77 9.31 3.74 15.96
N THR A 78 10.63 3.80 15.90
CA THR A 78 11.48 2.61 15.76
C THR A 78 11.14 1.57 16.84
N GLY A 79 11.04 0.31 16.45
CA GLY A 79 10.65 -0.81 17.31
C GLY A 79 9.15 -1.15 17.29
N LEU A 80 8.28 -0.27 16.82
CA LEU A 80 6.84 -0.58 16.76
C LEU A 80 6.52 -1.80 15.87
N MET A 81 7.34 -2.01 14.84
CA MET A 81 7.24 -3.10 13.87
C MET A 81 8.45 -4.06 13.98
N ALA A 82 9.02 -4.20 15.18
CA ALA A 82 10.18 -5.06 15.39
C ALA A 82 9.84 -6.55 15.19
N PRO A 83 10.79 -7.37 14.70
CA PRO A 83 10.52 -8.78 14.37
C PRO A 83 10.30 -9.69 15.58
N ASP A 84 10.53 -9.22 16.79
CA ASP A 84 10.31 -9.91 18.06
C ASP A 84 8.89 -9.75 18.62
N ILE A 85 8.07 -8.92 17.98
CA ILE A 85 6.66 -8.75 18.36
C ILE A 85 5.86 -9.99 17.96
N PRO A 86 4.90 -10.44 18.79
CA PRO A 86 4.01 -11.55 18.42
C PRO A 86 3.33 -11.32 17.07
N TYR A 87 3.26 -12.36 16.26
CA TYR A 87 2.75 -12.30 14.88
C TYR A 87 1.40 -11.60 14.75
N ASP A 88 0.44 -11.95 15.62
CA ASP A 88 -0.91 -11.39 15.55
C ASP A 88 -0.91 -9.87 15.77
N GLN A 89 -0.08 -9.37 16.69
CA GLN A 89 0.10 -7.94 16.93
C GLN A 89 0.83 -7.25 15.77
N LEU A 90 1.85 -7.91 15.21
CA LEU A 90 2.57 -7.39 14.05
C LEU A 90 1.64 -7.28 12.84
N LEU A 91 0.82 -8.31 12.61
CA LEU A 91 -0.15 -8.31 11.51
C LEU A 91 -1.18 -7.19 11.68
N GLU A 92 -1.78 -7.06 12.86
CA GLU A 92 -2.73 -5.99 13.16
C GLU A 92 -2.12 -4.59 12.92
N ARG A 93 -0.90 -4.36 13.45
CA ARG A 93 -0.19 -3.09 13.24
C ARG A 93 0.12 -2.85 11.76
N SER A 94 0.54 -3.89 11.03
CA SER A 94 0.85 -3.80 9.59
C SER A 94 -0.39 -3.45 8.77
N VAL A 95 -1.51 -4.11 9.02
CA VAL A 95 -2.78 -3.84 8.32
C VAL A 95 -3.25 -2.42 8.58
N ASN A 96 -3.20 -1.96 9.83
CA ASN A 96 -3.59 -0.60 10.19
C ASN A 96 -2.64 0.46 9.60
N PHE A 97 -1.38 0.11 9.36
CA PHE A 97 -0.38 1.02 8.83
C PHE A 97 -0.43 1.15 7.30
N ILE A 98 -0.65 0.03 6.60
CA ILE A 98 -0.57 -0.07 5.13
C ILE A 98 -1.98 -0.05 4.52
N THR A 99 -2.68 1.08 4.57
CA THR A 99 -4.09 1.11 4.16
C THR A 99 -4.29 1.49 2.70
N PHE A 100 -3.48 2.39 2.16
CA PHE A 100 -3.76 3.02 0.86
C PHE A 100 -2.94 2.43 -0.29
N THR A 101 -1.65 2.23 -0.09
CA THR A 101 -0.71 1.80 -1.12
C THR A 101 -0.95 0.40 -1.70
N PRO A 102 -1.59 -0.55 -0.99
CA PRO A 102 -1.87 -1.88 -1.55
C PRO A 102 -2.76 -1.87 -2.79
N LEU A 103 -3.61 -0.86 -2.97
CA LEU A 103 -4.49 -0.80 -4.14
C LEU A 103 -3.67 -0.79 -5.43
N ALA A 104 -2.72 0.11 -5.59
CA ALA A 104 -1.87 0.17 -6.77
C ALA A 104 -1.06 -1.13 -6.99
N ASN A 105 -0.59 -1.78 -5.90
CA ASN A 105 0.07 -3.08 -5.99
C ASN A 105 -0.86 -4.20 -6.48
N VAL A 106 -2.15 -4.12 -6.14
CA VAL A 106 -3.17 -5.11 -6.54
C VAL A 106 -3.57 -4.92 -7.99
N THR A 107 -3.82 -3.67 -8.39
CA THR A 107 -4.28 -3.31 -9.72
C THR A 107 -3.15 -3.34 -10.75
N GLY A 108 -1.89 -3.18 -10.30
CA GLY A 108 -0.73 -3.02 -11.18
C GLY A 108 -0.58 -1.60 -11.72
N ASP A 109 -1.32 -0.66 -11.15
CA ASP A 109 -1.29 0.74 -11.57
C ASP A 109 0.04 1.40 -11.20
N PRO A 110 0.56 2.31 -12.05
CA PRO A 110 1.71 3.12 -11.69
C PRO A 110 1.37 4.04 -10.53
N ALA A 111 2.32 4.17 -9.59
CA ALA A 111 2.13 5.00 -8.42
C ALA A 111 3.43 5.65 -7.96
N MET A 112 3.30 6.84 -7.35
CA MET A 112 4.42 7.57 -6.77
C MET A 112 4.06 8.12 -5.40
N SER A 113 5.08 8.41 -4.60
CA SER A 113 4.95 9.11 -3.32
C SER A 113 5.82 10.35 -3.30
N LEU A 114 5.23 11.49 -2.93
CA LEU A 114 5.92 12.77 -2.84
C LEU A 114 5.78 13.33 -1.41
N PRO A 115 6.84 13.94 -0.83
CA PRO A 115 6.82 14.49 0.53
C PRO A 115 6.21 15.89 0.56
N LEU A 116 4.93 16.02 0.25
CA LEU A 116 4.26 17.33 0.13
C LEU A 116 3.81 17.92 1.46
N GLY A 117 3.75 17.10 2.52
CA GLY A 117 3.34 17.52 3.86
C GLY A 117 4.42 17.30 4.90
N TRP A 118 4.27 17.98 6.05
CA TRP A 118 5.15 17.82 7.20
C TRP A 118 4.33 17.83 8.49
N SER A 119 4.63 16.89 9.36
CA SER A 119 4.01 16.85 10.69
C SER A 119 4.52 17.98 11.58
N SER A 120 3.81 18.25 12.67
CA SER A 120 4.26 19.22 13.70
C SER A 120 5.61 18.87 14.31
N ASN A 121 6.02 17.60 14.24
CA ASN A 121 7.30 17.10 14.74
C ASN A 121 8.41 17.08 13.68
N GLY A 122 8.21 17.72 12.53
CA GLY A 122 9.21 17.79 11.47
C GLY A 122 9.38 16.50 10.63
N LEU A 123 8.47 15.54 10.73
CA LEU A 123 8.50 14.32 9.91
C LEU A 123 7.78 14.54 8.58
N PRO A 124 8.30 14.03 7.46
CA PRO A 124 7.63 14.14 6.18
C PRO A 124 6.34 13.31 6.16
N ILE A 125 5.32 13.86 5.51
CA ILE A 125 4.06 13.17 5.24
C ILE A 125 3.99 12.95 3.74
N GLY A 126 3.97 11.67 3.34
CA GLY A 126 3.90 11.27 1.94
C GLY A 126 2.50 11.45 1.37
N SER A 127 2.43 12.05 0.20
CA SER A 127 1.25 12.09 -0.65
C SER A 127 1.42 11.03 -1.74
N HIS A 128 0.49 10.10 -1.80
CA HIS A 128 0.52 8.97 -2.74
C HIS A 128 -0.41 9.27 -3.90
N PHE A 129 0.15 9.27 -5.10
CA PHE A 129 -0.58 9.43 -6.36
C PHE A 129 -0.52 8.11 -7.11
N HIS A 130 -1.64 7.67 -7.66
CA HIS A 130 -1.64 6.60 -8.64
C HIS A 130 -2.59 6.92 -9.79
N SER A 131 -2.29 6.36 -10.96
CA SER A 131 -2.97 6.63 -12.21
C SER A 131 -3.19 5.33 -12.99
N SER A 132 -3.86 5.40 -14.12
CA SER A 132 -4.10 4.23 -14.97
C SER A 132 -2.81 3.62 -15.51
N ILE A 133 -2.84 2.34 -15.84
CA ILE A 133 -1.73 1.64 -16.50
C ILE A 133 -1.35 2.38 -17.80
N GLY A 134 -0.04 2.63 -17.97
CA GLY A 134 0.52 3.30 -19.15
C GLY A 134 0.57 4.83 -19.06
N THR A 135 0.21 5.42 -17.93
CA THR A 135 0.25 6.88 -17.69
C THR A 135 1.37 7.31 -16.73
N GLU A 136 2.48 6.58 -16.70
CA GLU A 136 3.66 6.88 -15.88
C GLU A 136 4.24 8.25 -16.18
N GLN A 137 4.19 8.68 -17.45
CA GLN A 137 4.67 9.99 -17.87
C GLN A 137 3.87 11.11 -17.17
N GLU A 138 2.57 11.00 -17.09
CA GLU A 138 1.69 11.99 -16.44
C GLU A 138 1.99 12.13 -14.95
N LEU A 139 2.28 11.01 -14.27
CA LEU A 139 2.74 11.02 -12.87
C LEU A 139 4.06 11.78 -12.72
N LEU A 140 5.03 11.53 -13.60
CA LEU A 140 6.34 12.22 -13.57
C LEU A 140 6.21 13.71 -13.89
N GLU A 141 5.36 14.08 -14.84
CA GLU A 141 5.08 15.48 -15.16
C GLU A 141 4.44 16.22 -13.98
N LEU A 142 3.48 15.56 -13.31
CA LEU A 142 2.88 16.09 -12.07
C LEU A 142 3.93 16.22 -10.95
N ALA A 143 4.82 15.23 -10.79
CA ALA A 143 5.88 15.28 -9.80
C ALA A 143 6.80 16.50 -9.99
N LEU A 144 7.22 16.77 -11.22
CA LEU A 144 8.05 17.93 -11.55
C LEU A 144 7.34 19.25 -11.25
N GLN A 145 6.06 19.38 -11.61
CA GLN A 145 5.28 20.58 -11.33
C GLN A 145 5.12 20.81 -9.81
N LEU A 146 4.88 19.75 -9.05
CA LEU A 146 4.73 19.83 -7.59
C LEU A 146 6.05 20.13 -6.90
N GLU A 147 7.18 19.59 -7.40
CA GLU A 147 8.52 19.91 -6.89
C GLU A 147 8.90 21.37 -7.17
N GLU A 148 8.55 21.90 -8.33
CA GLU A 148 8.75 23.31 -8.66
C GLU A 148 7.89 24.23 -7.78
N ALA A 149 6.62 23.86 -7.57
CA ALA A 149 5.67 24.65 -6.77
C ALA A 149 5.97 24.62 -5.26
N SER A 150 6.49 23.52 -4.75
CA SER A 150 6.79 23.31 -3.33
C SER A 150 8.06 22.47 -3.15
N PRO A 151 9.24 23.06 -3.36
CA PRO A 151 10.51 22.34 -3.31
C PRO A 151 10.75 21.66 -1.96
N TRP A 152 11.19 20.40 -1.96
CA TRP A 152 11.52 19.63 -0.76
C TRP A 152 12.99 19.23 -0.67
N LYS A 153 13.79 19.55 -1.67
CA LYS A 153 15.20 19.15 -1.82
C LYS A 153 16.04 19.44 -0.57
N ASP A 154 15.80 20.59 0.08
CA ASP A 154 16.59 21.05 1.23
C ASP A 154 15.86 20.84 2.57
N ARG A 155 14.75 20.07 2.58
CA ARG A 155 14.00 19.75 3.79
C ARG A 155 14.29 18.31 4.24
N TRP A 156 14.97 18.19 5.39
CA TRP A 156 15.31 16.93 6.00
C TRP A 156 14.63 16.79 7.36
N PRO A 157 14.26 15.57 7.78
CA PRO A 157 13.81 15.31 9.15
C PRO A 157 14.88 15.73 10.14
N SER A 158 14.50 16.44 11.19
CA SER A 158 15.40 16.90 12.27
C SER A 158 15.53 15.85 13.36
#